data_9abd19cc5776db5586c576c03c39b1ff
#
_entry.id   9abd19cc5776db5586c576c03c39b1ff
#
_cell.length_a   1.000
_cell.length_b   1.000
_cell.length_c   1.000
_cell.angle_alpha   90.00
_cell.angle_beta   90.00
_cell.angle_gamma   90.00
#
_symmetry.space_group_name_H-M   'P 1'
#
loop_
_entity.id
_entity.type
_entity.pdbx_description
1 polymer ?
#
loop_
_entity_poly.entity_id
_entity_poly.type
_entity_poly.pdbx_seq_one_letter_code
_entity_poly.pdbx_strand_id
1 'polypeptide(L)'
;IKIIDAALKYGYNSPDSFTKAFTRFHGVTPSMVQKNGTMIKIFAPLKIKLSLEGGYIMEYKLVKKDSFVVMGVLKEFSYDSAKTVIPEFWKEHYEKGNGKYVCGMFGVNIDEPMAGSGTFKYMIADAYNPAMDIPEGFITKMIPEFTWAVFPCRGAMPDALQDVNKKIFSEWLPALKEYEFAAGYCIEMYDDASKYPNGNEDKNYYSEIWIPVKK
;
A
#
# COMPACT_ATOMS: atom_id res chain seq x y z
N ILE A 1 31.64 -35.18 -22.17
CA ILE A 1 30.91 -36.26 -21.49
C ILE A 1 30.06 -37.00 -22.53
N LYS A 2 29.99 -38.37 -22.48
CA LYS A 2 29.11 -39.11 -23.40
C LYS A 2 27.66 -38.91 -23.01
N ILE A 3 26.75 -38.93 -24.00
CA ILE A 3 25.30 -38.72 -23.75
C ILE A 3 24.73 -39.78 -22.79
N ILE A 4 25.23 -41.00 -22.88
CA ILE A 4 24.84 -42.08 -21.96
C ILE A 4 25.24 -41.78 -20.50
N ASP A 5 26.44 -41.19 -20.31
CA ASP A 5 26.94 -40.88 -18.98
C ASP A 5 26.11 -39.71 -18.38
N ALA A 6 25.74 -38.75 -19.23
CA ALA A 6 24.84 -37.67 -18.84
C ALA A 6 23.44 -38.19 -18.47
N ALA A 7 22.87 -39.08 -19.27
CA ALA A 7 21.58 -39.68 -18.99
C ALA A 7 21.55 -40.37 -17.64
N LEU A 8 22.54 -41.23 -17.37
CA LEU A 8 22.65 -41.97 -16.10
C LEU A 8 22.86 -41.01 -14.90
N LYS A 9 23.73 -40.01 -15.06
CA LYS A 9 23.98 -38.98 -14.01
C LYS A 9 22.72 -38.26 -13.56
N TYR A 10 21.79 -37.99 -14.47
CA TYR A 10 20.55 -37.30 -14.20
C TYR A 10 19.33 -38.23 -14.03
N GLY A 11 19.56 -39.53 -13.78
CA GLY A 11 18.53 -40.48 -13.38
C GLY A 11 17.65 -41.01 -14.52
N TYR A 12 18.08 -40.91 -15.76
CA TYR A 12 17.35 -41.45 -16.89
C TYR A 12 17.75 -42.90 -17.16
N ASN A 13 16.76 -43.78 -17.39
CA ASN A 13 16.99 -45.19 -17.61
C ASN A 13 17.57 -45.55 -19.00
N SER A 14 17.55 -44.59 -19.94
CA SER A 14 18.13 -44.75 -21.27
C SER A 14 18.53 -43.42 -21.90
N PRO A 15 19.52 -43.44 -22.84
CA PRO A 15 19.88 -42.27 -23.62
C PRO A 15 18.71 -41.68 -24.44
N ASP A 16 17.77 -42.53 -24.89
CA ASP A 16 16.61 -42.11 -25.66
C ASP A 16 15.62 -41.29 -24.82
N SER A 17 15.33 -41.75 -23.60
CA SER A 17 14.44 -41.00 -22.68
C SER A 17 15.05 -39.66 -22.29
N PHE A 18 16.35 -39.61 -22.03
CA PHE A 18 17.09 -38.38 -21.80
C PHE A 18 17.04 -37.46 -23.01
N THR A 19 17.32 -37.99 -24.21
CA THR A 19 17.31 -37.19 -25.45
C THR A 19 15.93 -36.57 -25.72
N LYS A 20 14.85 -37.33 -25.53
CA LYS A 20 13.47 -36.83 -25.67
C LYS A 20 13.17 -35.70 -24.67
N ALA A 21 13.49 -35.92 -23.41
CA ALA A 21 13.26 -34.87 -22.37
C ALA A 21 14.11 -33.61 -22.60
N PHE A 22 15.38 -33.82 -22.93
CA PHE A 22 16.30 -32.73 -23.24
C PHE A 22 15.83 -31.91 -24.44
N THR A 23 15.43 -32.54 -25.54
CA THR A 23 14.95 -31.89 -26.74
C THR A 23 13.65 -31.15 -26.49
N ARG A 24 12.73 -31.77 -25.74
CA ARG A 24 11.47 -31.09 -25.34
C ARG A 24 11.72 -29.81 -24.57
N PHE A 25 12.72 -29.78 -23.70
CA PHE A 25 13.04 -28.65 -22.85
C PHE A 25 13.87 -27.57 -23.56
N HIS A 26 14.94 -28.00 -24.24
CA HIS A 26 15.90 -27.06 -24.84
C HIS A 26 15.57 -26.69 -26.31
N GLY A 27 14.73 -27.47 -26.98
CA GLY A 27 14.41 -27.33 -28.41
C GLY A 27 15.46 -27.89 -29.35
N VAL A 28 16.57 -28.43 -28.84
CA VAL A 28 17.70 -28.99 -29.57
C VAL A 28 18.13 -30.28 -28.94
N THR A 29 18.72 -31.23 -29.72
CA THR A 29 19.18 -32.50 -29.22
C THR A 29 20.50 -32.38 -28.45
N PRO A 30 20.80 -33.29 -27.46
CA PRO A 30 22.08 -33.29 -26.77
C PRO A 30 23.27 -33.39 -27.73
N SER A 31 23.12 -34.16 -28.83
CA SER A 31 24.17 -34.32 -29.85
C SER A 31 24.48 -33.03 -30.61
N MET A 32 23.47 -32.21 -30.87
CA MET A 32 23.66 -30.90 -31.51
C MET A 32 24.42 -29.94 -30.60
N VAL A 33 24.10 -29.93 -29.31
CA VAL A 33 24.82 -29.11 -28.31
C VAL A 33 26.28 -29.55 -28.21
N GLN A 34 26.52 -30.87 -28.18
CA GLN A 34 27.86 -31.44 -28.07
C GLN A 34 28.77 -31.10 -29.28
N LYS A 35 28.20 -31.12 -30.49
CA LYS A 35 28.96 -30.88 -31.73
C LYS A 35 29.13 -29.38 -32.05
N ASN A 36 28.12 -28.59 -31.83
CA ASN A 36 28.04 -27.24 -32.38
C ASN A 36 28.05 -26.12 -31.31
N GLY A 37 28.13 -26.45 -30.02
CA GLY A 37 28.08 -25.45 -28.95
C GLY A 37 26.79 -24.64 -28.92
N THR A 38 25.67 -25.21 -29.37
CA THR A 38 24.37 -24.53 -29.47
C THR A 38 23.90 -24.03 -28.11
N MET A 39 23.33 -22.82 -28.06
CA MET A 39 22.74 -22.26 -26.85
C MET A 39 21.61 -23.14 -26.32
N ILE A 40 21.62 -23.38 -25.01
CA ILE A 40 20.60 -24.15 -24.30
C ILE A 40 19.91 -23.28 -23.25
N LYS A 41 18.67 -23.62 -22.89
CA LYS A 41 17.94 -22.95 -21.81
C LYS A 41 18.55 -23.37 -20.45
N ILE A 42 18.79 -22.41 -19.58
CA ILE A 42 19.29 -22.65 -18.23
C ILE A 42 18.32 -22.00 -17.26
N PHE A 43 17.89 -22.74 -16.23
CA PHE A 43 17.22 -22.13 -15.09
C PHE A 43 18.29 -21.67 -14.10
N ALA A 44 18.17 -20.41 -13.69
CA ALA A 44 18.94 -19.95 -12.55
C ALA A 44 18.50 -20.73 -11.29
N PRO A 45 19.41 -21.06 -10.38
CA PRO A 45 19.06 -21.69 -9.12
C PRO A 45 18.02 -20.86 -8.37
N LEU A 46 16.95 -21.50 -7.89
CA LEU A 46 15.94 -20.83 -7.08
C LEU A 46 16.61 -20.34 -5.80
N LYS A 47 16.63 -19.04 -5.58
CA LYS A 47 17.03 -18.42 -4.32
C LYS A 47 15.79 -18.03 -3.55
N ILE A 48 15.48 -18.77 -2.48
CA ILE A 48 14.41 -18.42 -1.55
C ILE A 48 15.05 -17.51 -0.49
N LYS A 49 14.58 -16.26 -0.39
CA LYS A 49 14.87 -15.41 0.75
C LYS A 49 13.68 -15.54 1.71
N LEU A 50 13.91 -16.12 2.89
CA LEU A 50 12.98 -16.03 4.01
C LEU A 50 13.37 -14.81 4.82
N SER A 51 12.44 -13.83 4.89
CA SER A 51 12.48 -12.76 5.87
C SER A 51 11.44 -13.07 6.93
N LEU A 52 11.87 -13.21 8.19
CA LEU A 52 10.99 -13.30 9.34
C LEU A 52 10.94 -11.90 9.94
N GLU A 53 9.90 -11.15 9.61
CA GLU A 53 9.59 -9.86 10.21
C GLU A 53 8.34 -10.06 11.08
N GLY A 54 8.37 -9.55 12.29
CA GLY A 54 7.27 -9.66 13.24
C GLY A 54 7.77 -9.70 14.68
N GLY A 55 6.84 -9.77 15.61
CA GLY A 55 7.17 -9.85 17.05
C GLY A 55 6.95 -8.55 17.80
N TYR A 56 6.34 -7.52 17.19
CA TYR A 56 5.81 -6.38 17.91
C TYR A 56 4.28 -6.38 17.88
N ILE A 57 3.71 -5.85 18.94
CA ILE A 57 2.27 -5.68 19.06
C ILE A 57 1.90 -4.37 18.35
N MET A 58 1.05 -4.45 17.33
CA MET A 58 0.47 -3.26 16.73
C MET A 58 -0.71 -2.82 17.59
N GLU A 59 -0.58 -1.66 18.24
CA GLU A 59 -1.66 -1.08 19.02
C GLU A 59 -2.70 -0.45 18.11
N TYR A 60 -3.97 -0.77 18.31
CA TYR A 60 -5.10 -0.09 17.69
C TYR A 60 -6.31 -0.17 18.64
N LYS A 61 -7.26 0.73 18.42
CA LYS A 61 -8.54 0.73 19.13
C LYS A 61 -9.69 0.64 18.15
N LEU A 62 -10.77 -0.05 18.51
CA LEU A 62 -12.01 -0.06 17.76
C LEU A 62 -12.92 1.07 18.28
N VAL A 63 -13.30 1.97 17.39
CA VAL A 63 -14.14 3.14 17.74
C VAL A 63 -15.32 3.19 16.79
N LYS A 64 -16.54 3.08 17.33
CA LYS A 64 -17.74 3.37 16.54
C LYS A 64 -17.88 4.89 16.43
N LYS A 65 -18.00 5.40 15.21
CA LYS A 65 -18.27 6.82 14.93
C LYS A 65 -19.51 6.92 14.06
N ASP A 66 -20.42 7.79 14.45
CA ASP A 66 -21.56 8.16 13.64
C ASP A 66 -21.08 8.81 12.33
N SER A 67 -21.98 8.92 11.36
CA SER A 67 -21.70 9.64 10.12
C SER A 67 -21.34 11.10 10.42
N PHE A 68 -20.34 11.62 9.73
CA PHE A 68 -19.92 13.01 9.86
C PHE A 68 -19.60 13.61 8.50
N VAL A 69 -19.66 14.95 8.42
CA VAL A 69 -19.39 15.66 7.17
C VAL A 69 -18.04 16.34 7.28
N VAL A 70 -17.23 16.17 6.24
CA VAL A 70 -15.98 16.91 6.05
C VAL A 70 -16.11 17.90 4.89
N MET A 71 -15.37 18.99 4.94
CA MET A 71 -15.23 19.96 3.86
C MET A 71 -13.77 20.04 3.44
N GLY A 72 -13.51 20.12 2.14
CA GLY A 72 -12.13 20.22 1.66
C GLY A 72 -11.99 20.22 0.15
N VAL A 73 -10.75 20.05 -0.30
CA VAL A 73 -10.40 19.96 -1.72
C VAL A 73 -10.18 18.50 -2.09
N LEU A 74 -10.91 18.01 -3.11
CA LEU A 74 -10.85 16.65 -3.60
C LEU A 74 -10.09 16.59 -4.93
N LYS A 75 -9.20 15.59 -5.06
CA LYS A 75 -8.47 15.31 -6.30
C LYS A 75 -8.36 13.80 -6.52
N GLU A 76 -8.28 13.38 -7.78
CA GLU A 76 -8.07 11.98 -8.14
C GLU A 76 -6.58 11.69 -8.40
N PHE A 77 -6.12 10.52 -7.94
CA PHE A 77 -4.73 10.08 -8.03
C PHE A 77 -4.62 8.64 -8.50
N SER A 78 -3.52 8.31 -9.17
CA SER A 78 -3.14 6.92 -9.43
C SER A 78 -2.38 6.35 -8.23
N TYR A 79 -2.62 5.08 -7.89
CA TYR A 79 -1.86 4.38 -6.85
C TYR A 79 -0.36 4.35 -7.10
N ASP A 80 0.05 4.24 -8.37
CA ASP A 80 1.47 4.18 -8.76
C ASP A 80 2.25 5.46 -8.42
N SER A 81 1.60 6.62 -8.50
CA SER A 81 2.22 7.93 -8.29
C SER A 81 1.87 8.58 -6.94
N ALA A 82 0.88 8.05 -6.21
CA ALA A 82 0.32 8.66 -5.02
C ALA A 82 1.37 9.10 -3.99
N LYS A 83 2.38 8.26 -3.76
CA LYS A 83 3.44 8.53 -2.79
C LYS A 83 4.22 9.83 -3.05
N THR A 84 4.35 10.22 -4.31
CA THR A 84 5.05 11.45 -4.73
C THR A 84 4.09 12.63 -4.89
N VAL A 85 2.92 12.42 -5.48
CA VAL A 85 2.02 13.53 -5.85
C VAL A 85 1.09 13.99 -4.73
N ILE A 86 0.80 13.16 -3.72
CA ILE A 86 0.02 13.60 -2.55
C ILE A 86 0.76 14.64 -1.71
N PRO A 87 2.07 14.50 -1.39
CA PRO A 87 2.83 15.57 -0.74
C PRO A 87 2.84 16.89 -1.52
N GLU A 88 2.92 16.82 -2.86
CA GLU A 88 2.83 18.00 -3.72
C GLU A 88 1.45 18.67 -3.64
N PHE A 89 0.38 17.88 -3.58
CA PHE A 89 -0.98 18.37 -3.41
C PHE A 89 -1.19 19.08 -2.05
N TRP A 90 -0.60 18.56 -0.97
CA TRP A 90 -0.58 19.23 0.32
C TRP A 90 0.16 20.57 0.25
N LYS A 91 1.33 20.60 -0.38
CA LYS A 91 2.10 21.83 -0.60
C LYS A 91 1.30 22.86 -1.40
N GLU A 92 0.71 22.45 -2.52
CA GLU A 92 -0.15 23.26 -3.38
C GLU A 92 -1.36 23.84 -2.59
N HIS A 93 -1.95 23.04 -1.71
CA HIS A 93 -3.07 23.44 -0.86
C HIS A 93 -2.71 24.66 0.01
N TYR A 94 -1.55 24.62 0.67
CA TYR A 94 -1.11 25.75 1.49
C TYR A 94 -0.61 26.93 0.68
N GLU A 95 0.08 26.73 -0.41
CA GLU A 95 0.58 27.78 -1.31
C GLU A 95 -0.56 28.59 -1.93
N LYS A 96 -1.69 27.95 -2.21
CA LYS A 96 -2.92 28.62 -2.68
C LYS A 96 -3.69 29.36 -1.57
N GLY A 97 -3.21 29.30 -0.34
CA GLY A 97 -3.88 29.92 0.81
C GLY A 97 -5.16 29.21 1.24
N ASN A 98 -5.37 27.97 0.83
CA ASN A 98 -6.54 27.16 1.19
C ASN A 98 -6.58 26.83 2.68
N GLY A 99 -5.43 26.81 3.36
CA GLY A 99 -5.29 26.55 4.79
C GLY A 99 -6.10 27.50 5.69
N LYS A 100 -6.51 28.67 5.19
CA LYS A 100 -7.41 29.58 5.93
C LYS A 100 -8.85 29.07 6.04
N TYR A 101 -9.27 28.15 5.15
CA TYR A 101 -10.60 27.55 5.12
C TYR A 101 -10.59 26.13 5.66
N VAL A 102 -9.54 25.37 5.32
CA VAL A 102 -9.31 23.99 5.69
C VAL A 102 -7.84 23.83 6.05
N CYS A 103 -7.54 23.68 7.33
CA CYS A 103 -6.18 23.53 7.81
C CYS A 103 -5.61 22.11 7.55
N GLY A 104 -6.48 21.16 7.17
CA GLY A 104 -6.06 19.82 6.82
C GLY A 104 -5.91 18.88 8.02
N MET A 105 -6.91 18.86 8.90
CA MET A 105 -6.99 17.89 9.99
C MET A 105 -7.09 16.45 9.47
N PHE A 106 -7.66 16.27 8.26
CA PHE A 106 -7.86 14.95 7.65
C PHE A 106 -7.28 14.88 6.24
N GLY A 107 -6.55 13.78 5.98
CA GLY A 107 -6.34 13.24 4.65
C GLY A 107 -7.32 12.09 4.44
N VAL A 108 -8.29 12.24 3.53
CA VAL A 108 -9.32 11.23 3.31
C VAL A 108 -9.10 10.54 1.98
N ASN A 109 -8.65 9.29 2.03
CA ASN A 109 -8.58 8.41 0.88
C ASN A 109 -9.96 7.78 0.64
N ILE A 110 -10.45 7.84 -0.59
CA ILE A 110 -11.77 7.34 -1.02
C ILE A 110 -11.59 6.48 -2.26
N ASP A 111 -11.63 5.17 -2.09
CA ASP A 111 -11.57 4.16 -3.14
C ASP A 111 -12.94 3.50 -3.30
N GLU A 112 -13.90 4.25 -3.79
CA GLU A 112 -15.26 3.79 -4.02
C GLU A 112 -15.70 4.03 -5.49
N PRO A 113 -16.23 2.98 -6.15
CA PRO A 113 -16.28 1.59 -5.67
C PRO A 113 -14.88 0.97 -5.64
N MET A 114 -14.63 0.03 -4.74
CA MET A 114 -13.35 -0.71 -4.62
C MET A 114 -13.09 -1.58 -5.87
N ALA A 115 -13.05 -0.92 -7.02
CA ALA A 115 -13.17 -1.57 -8.33
C ALA A 115 -11.83 -1.86 -9.00
N GLY A 116 -10.70 -1.60 -8.35
CA GLY A 116 -9.38 -1.86 -8.94
C GLY A 116 -9.11 -1.01 -10.20
N SER A 117 -9.68 0.20 -10.28
CA SER A 117 -9.50 1.12 -11.42
C SER A 117 -8.07 1.63 -11.57
N GLY A 118 -7.20 1.35 -10.60
CA GLY A 118 -5.85 1.91 -10.53
C GLY A 118 -5.79 3.35 -10.04
N THR A 119 -6.95 3.97 -9.78
CA THR A 119 -7.08 5.34 -9.25
C THR A 119 -7.96 5.38 -8.01
N PHE A 120 -7.80 6.42 -7.21
CA PHE A 120 -8.62 6.71 -6.05
C PHE A 120 -8.73 8.23 -5.87
N LYS A 121 -9.68 8.68 -5.07
CA LYS A 121 -9.82 10.09 -4.71
C LYS A 121 -9.19 10.34 -3.35
N TYR A 122 -8.49 11.46 -3.23
CA TYR A 122 -7.92 11.93 -1.97
C TYR A 122 -8.40 13.35 -1.68
N MET A 123 -8.78 13.59 -0.43
CA MET A 123 -9.33 14.88 0.00
C MET A 123 -8.52 15.41 1.18
N ILE A 124 -8.02 16.63 1.05
CA ILE A 124 -7.51 17.39 2.18
C ILE A 124 -8.71 18.08 2.81
N ALA A 125 -9.02 17.80 4.07
CA ALA A 125 -10.30 18.18 4.67
C ALA A 125 -10.20 18.52 6.16
N ASP A 126 -11.21 19.26 6.63
CA ASP A 126 -11.55 19.45 8.05
C ASP A 126 -12.98 19.01 8.32
N ALA A 127 -13.36 18.90 9.59
CA ALA A 127 -14.75 18.71 9.96
C ALA A 127 -15.58 19.91 9.47
N TYR A 128 -16.67 19.64 8.74
CA TYR A 128 -17.53 20.69 8.20
C TYR A 128 -18.34 21.36 9.30
N ASN A 129 -18.29 22.70 9.34
CA ASN A 129 -19.15 23.49 10.17
C ASN A 129 -20.29 24.07 9.30
N PRO A 130 -21.57 23.67 9.50
CA PRO A 130 -22.70 24.16 8.69
C PRO A 130 -22.96 25.68 8.76
N ALA A 131 -22.36 26.35 9.74
CA ALA A 131 -22.45 27.82 9.86
C ALA A 131 -21.47 28.57 8.91
N MET A 132 -20.60 27.83 8.20
CA MET A 132 -19.64 28.42 7.27
C MET A 132 -20.09 28.17 5.82
N ASP A 133 -19.94 29.19 4.99
CA ASP A 133 -20.09 29.02 3.55
C ASP A 133 -19.02 28.12 2.98
N ILE A 134 -19.37 27.38 1.92
CA ILE A 134 -18.43 26.52 1.20
C ILE A 134 -17.70 27.38 0.17
N PRO A 135 -16.38 27.60 0.31
CA PRO A 135 -15.62 28.42 -0.64
C PRO A 135 -15.58 27.79 -2.03
N GLU A 136 -15.34 28.60 -3.05
CA GLU A 136 -15.14 28.12 -4.43
C GLU A 136 -13.98 27.09 -4.49
N GLY A 137 -14.21 25.98 -5.19
CA GLY A 137 -13.24 24.89 -5.31
C GLY A 137 -13.24 23.89 -4.14
N PHE A 138 -14.05 24.14 -3.10
CA PHE A 138 -14.25 23.20 -2.00
C PHE A 138 -15.55 22.43 -2.16
N ILE A 139 -15.57 21.23 -1.61
CA ILE A 139 -16.78 20.41 -1.56
C ILE A 139 -16.97 19.86 -0.15
N THR A 140 -18.19 19.44 0.14
CA THR A 140 -18.47 18.64 1.33
C THR A 140 -18.62 17.16 0.95
N LYS A 141 -18.20 16.29 1.86
CA LYS A 141 -18.36 14.83 1.73
C LYS A 141 -18.87 14.27 3.04
N MET A 142 -19.95 13.51 2.98
CA MET A 142 -20.42 12.74 4.12
C MET A 142 -19.59 11.44 4.21
N ILE A 143 -19.00 11.22 5.35
CA ILE A 143 -18.36 9.96 5.73
C ILE A 143 -19.41 9.14 6.47
N PRO A 144 -19.76 7.93 6.01
CA PRO A 144 -20.77 7.11 6.66
C PRO A 144 -20.40 6.66 8.08
N GLU A 145 -21.39 6.20 8.83
CA GLU A 145 -21.18 5.54 10.11
C GLU A 145 -20.37 4.24 9.91
N PHE A 146 -19.28 4.07 10.65
CA PHE A 146 -18.47 2.86 10.66
C PHE A 146 -17.93 2.56 12.06
N THR A 147 -17.57 1.28 12.27
CA THR A 147 -16.57 0.94 13.28
C THR A 147 -15.19 1.11 12.65
N TRP A 148 -14.36 1.91 13.25
CA TRP A 148 -13.02 2.23 12.79
C TRP A 148 -11.96 1.50 13.62
N ALA A 149 -11.04 0.81 12.98
CA ALA A 149 -9.78 0.45 13.58
C ALA A 149 -8.86 1.69 13.50
N VAL A 150 -8.52 2.26 14.64
CA VAL A 150 -7.77 3.50 14.77
C VAL A 150 -6.37 3.18 15.26
N PHE A 151 -5.37 3.47 14.45
CA PHE A 151 -3.95 3.21 14.69
C PHE A 151 -3.24 4.51 15.06
N PRO A 152 -2.67 4.62 16.28
CA PRO A 152 -1.88 5.78 16.65
C PRO A 152 -0.53 5.77 15.92
N CYS A 153 -0.14 6.93 15.39
CA CYS A 153 1.17 7.18 14.81
C CYS A 153 1.88 8.25 15.65
N ARG A 154 3.14 8.02 16.01
CA ARG A 154 3.96 8.97 16.78
C ARG A 154 5.31 9.13 16.12
N GLY A 155 5.71 10.36 15.86
CA GLY A 155 6.98 10.71 15.24
C GLY A 155 6.85 11.74 14.13
N ALA A 156 7.99 12.14 13.59
CA ALA A 156 8.07 13.10 12.49
C ALA A 156 7.33 12.63 11.23
N MET A 157 6.61 13.55 10.61
CA MET A 157 5.95 13.32 9.34
C MET A 157 6.91 13.50 8.16
N PRO A 158 6.76 12.75 7.07
CA PRO A 158 5.70 11.75 6.82
C PRO A 158 6.05 10.33 7.29
N ASP A 159 7.26 10.09 7.77
CA ASP A 159 7.82 8.75 7.98
C ASP A 159 7.01 7.93 8.99
N ALA A 160 6.65 8.53 10.13
CA ALA A 160 5.89 7.84 11.18
C ALA A 160 4.55 7.30 10.69
N LEU A 161 3.82 8.08 9.88
CA LEU A 161 2.54 7.67 9.31
C LEU A 161 2.73 6.61 8.23
N GLN A 162 3.75 6.77 7.36
CA GLN A 162 4.05 5.80 6.30
C GLN A 162 4.45 4.44 6.85
N ASP A 163 5.23 4.41 7.94
CA ASP A 163 5.63 3.18 8.61
C ASP A 163 4.43 2.42 9.20
N VAL A 164 3.53 3.13 9.88
CA VAL A 164 2.30 2.53 10.43
C VAL A 164 1.40 2.05 9.29
N ASN A 165 1.22 2.86 8.24
CA ASN A 165 0.43 2.48 7.08
C ASN A 165 0.97 1.20 6.41
N LYS A 166 2.28 1.11 6.20
CA LYS A 166 2.92 -0.09 5.67
C LYS A 166 2.60 -1.31 6.52
N LYS A 167 2.73 -1.22 7.86
CA LYS A 167 2.45 -2.31 8.79
C LYS A 167 0.98 -2.73 8.78
N ILE A 168 0.05 -1.78 8.68
CA ILE A 168 -1.38 -2.08 8.56
C ILE A 168 -1.62 -3.01 7.37
N PHE A 169 -1.10 -2.68 6.19
CA PHE A 169 -1.38 -3.44 4.97
C PHE A 169 -0.53 -4.71 4.82
N SER A 170 0.72 -4.72 5.33
CA SER A 170 1.60 -5.89 5.20
C SER A 170 1.44 -6.93 6.30
N GLU A 171 0.94 -6.55 7.49
CA GLU A 171 0.95 -7.41 8.66
C GLU A 171 -0.42 -7.52 9.33
N TRP A 172 -1.01 -6.38 9.73
CA TRP A 172 -2.27 -6.39 10.47
C TRP A 172 -3.44 -6.92 9.63
N LEU A 173 -3.62 -6.38 8.44
CA LEU A 173 -4.73 -6.74 7.56
C LEU A 173 -4.68 -8.23 7.14
N PRO A 174 -3.53 -8.80 6.71
CA PRO A 174 -3.47 -10.23 6.40
C PRO A 174 -3.68 -11.16 7.61
N ALA A 175 -3.42 -10.67 8.82
CA ALA A 175 -3.62 -11.43 10.05
C ALA A 175 -5.04 -11.29 10.63
N LEU A 176 -5.86 -10.41 10.09
CA LEU A 176 -7.21 -10.10 10.58
C LEU A 176 -8.16 -11.28 10.31
N LYS A 177 -8.71 -11.86 11.38
CA LYS A 177 -9.60 -13.01 11.28
C LYS A 177 -11.06 -12.70 11.62
N GLU A 178 -11.28 -11.71 12.48
CA GLU A 178 -12.60 -11.41 13.03
C GLU A 178 -13.30 -10.24 12.33
N TYR A 179 -12.56 -9.49 11.55
CA TYR A 179 -13.03 -8.29 10.85
C TYR A 179 -12.58 -8.31 9.40
N GLU A 180 -13.35 -7.65 8.55
CA GLU A 180 -13.00 -7.34 7.16
C GLU A 180 -13.19 -5.84 6.89
N PHE A 181 -12.68 -5.35 5.77
CA PHE A 181 -12.94 -3.97 5.35
C PHE A 181 -14.43 -3.73 5.21
N ALA A 182 -14.93 -2.63 5.80
CA ALA A 182 -16.31 -2.23 5.66
C ALA A 182 -16.56 -1.44 4.36
N ALA A 183 -15.60 -0.63 3.93
CA ALA A 183 -15.70 0.23 2.74
C ALA A 183 -14.33 0.75 2.31
N GLY A 184 -14.23 1.32 1.10
CA GLY A 184 -13.01 1.87 0.53
C GLY A 184 -12.60 3.23 1.09
N TYR A 185 -12.58 3.38 2.41
CA TYR A 185 -12.09 4.58 3.08
C TYR A 185 -10.80 4.29 3.85
N CYS A 186 -9.88 5.27 3.84
CA CYS A 186 -8.79 5.34 4.79
C CYS A 186 -8.64 6.81 5.19
N ILE A 187 -8.70 7.11 6.49
CA ILE A 187 -8.58 8.48 6.99
C ILE A 187 -7.26 8.61 7.75
N GLU A 188 -6.49 9.59 7.37
CA GLU A 188 -5.33 10.08 8.08
C GLU A 188 -5.77 11.28 8.92
N MET A 189 -5.69 11.19 10.24
CA MET A 189 -5.97 12.30 11.14
C MET A 189 -4.66 12.89 11.63
N TYR A 190 -4.55 14.20 11.55
CA TYR A 190 -3.38 14.97 11.93
C TYR A 190 -3.71 15.86 13.14
N ASP A 191 -2.86 15.82 14.16
CA ASP A 191 -2.98 16.76 15.28
C ASP A 191 -2.48 18.15 14.86
N ASP A 192 -2.87 19.16 15.61
CA ASP A 192 -2.44 20.54 15.39
C ASP A 192 -0.92 20.66 15.61
N ALA A 193 -0.20 20.91 14.52
CA ALA A 193 1.26 21.02 14.53
C ALA A 193 1.77 22.15 15.44
N SER A 194 0.96 23.19 15.71
CA SER A 194 1.34 24.29 16.59
C SER A 194 1.54 23.87 18.05
N LYS A 195 1.04 22.70 18.45
CA LYS A 195 1.24 22.14 19.79
C LYS A 195 2.63 21.57 20.02
N TYR A 196 3.42 21.42 18.96
CA TYR A 196 4.71 20.74 18.98
C TYR A 196 5.84 21.70 18.66
N PRO A 197 6.98 21.62 19.40
CA PRO A 197 8.11 22.55 19.21
C PRO A 197 8.66 22.61 17.77
N ASN A 198 8.64 21.46 17.07
CA ASN A 198 9.13 21.34 15.69
C ASN A 198 7.98 21.11 14.68
N GLY A 199 6.74 21.48 15.06
CA GLY A 199 5.58 21.26 14.21
C GLY A 199 5.34 19.77 13.91
N ASN A 200 5.00 19.46 12.67
CA ASN A 200 4.80 18.09 12.21
C ASN A 200 6.10 17.29 12.03
N GLU A 201 7.27 17.91 12.12
CA GLU A 201 8.57 17.24 12.14
C GLU A 201 9.02 16.87 13.56
N ASP A 202 8.20 17.15 14.58
CA ASP A 202 8.53 16.80 15.95
C ASP A 202 8.47 15.27 16.17
N LYS A 203 9.46 14.75 16.89
CA LYS A 203 9.54 13.31 17.23
C LYS A 203 8.37 12.78 18.05
N ASN A 204 7.60 13.66 18.70
CA ASN A 204 6.41 13.33 19.47
C ASN A 204 5.11 13.70 18.74
N TYR A 205 5.20 14.17 17.49
CA TYR A 205 4.02 14.53 16.71
C TYR A 205 3.04 13.37 16.64
N TYR A 206 1.75 13.66 16.82
CA TYR A 206 0.70 12.65 16.85
C TYR A 206 -0.18 12.72 15.61
N SER A 207 -0.43 11.55 15.06
CA SER A 207 -1.42 11.37 13.99
C SER A 207 -2.08 10.00 14.15
N GLU A 208 -3.13 9.75 13.39
CA GLU A 208 -3.84 8.46 13.41
C GLU A 208 -4.14 8.01 11.98
N ILE A 209 -4.20 6.68 11.77
CA ILE A 209 -4.78 6.09 10.57
C ILE A 209 -6.05 5.36 10.98
N TRP A 210 -7.16 5.63 10.30
CA TRP A 210 -8.47 5.03 10.56
C TRP A 210 -8.88 4.15 9.39
N ILE A 211 -9.14 2.88 9.66
CA ILE A 211 -9.58 1.89 8.68
C ILE A 211 -11.00 1.43 9.08
N PRO A 212 -12.01 1.54 8.19
CA PRO A 212 -13.36 1.09 8.51
C PRO A 212 -13.42 -0.44 8.45
N VAL A 213 -13.96 -1.05 9.51
CA VAL A 213 -14.05 -2.51 9.67
C VAL A 213 -15.48 -2.92 9.99
N LYS A 214 -15.83 -4.14 9.59
CA LYS A 214 -17.07 -4.84 9.97
C LYS A 214 -16.75 -6.28 10.36
N LYS A 215 -17.62 -6.87 11.18
CA LYS A 215 -17.60 -8.32 11.49
C LYS A 215 -18.22 -9.13 10.38
#